data_95bd0085b3ffee6680963450b62e41fd
#
_entry.id   95bd0085b3ffee6680963450b62e41fd
#
_cell.length_a   1.000
_cell.length_b   1.000
_cell.length_c   1.000
_cell.angle_alpha   90.00
_cell.angle_beta   90.00
_cell.angle_gamma   90.00
#
_symmetry.space_group_name_H-M   'P 1'
#
loop_
_entity.id
_entity.type
_entity.pdbx_description
1 polymer ?
#
loop_
_entity_poly.entity_id
_entity_poly.type
_entity_poly.pdbx_seq_one_letter_code
_entity_poly.pdbx_strand_id
1 'polypeptide(L)'
;VDQMVDAIVAYPEGTKLMVLSPVIRGKKGEHVKVFEEARKSGFARVRVDGELYRLEEVPALDKKKKHSIEIVVDRLIVRPGKEFQSRLADSIETATKRSGGLVIMDMMDKGELLFSMNYACPDCGISIEELSPRMFSFNSPYGACPACSGLGYRMVVSTDILFPDKSLSLRQGGLNAMGFGSADGDGVTAQYFQALCDKYGFTMDTPIQEIPEAGIHALLYGTGSEKLTMTYDTPSGRGTYSTTFEGVIPSLERRYEETGSEAMKAAYEEYMAEEPCPVCHGKRLKPEALAVTVGGKNLYEVSSLSITDARAFFQSLALTEKESMIAAQILKEINARMGFLEDVGLGYLTLARAAGSLSGGEAQRIRLATQIGSALMGVLYI
;
A
#
# COMPACT_ATOMS: atom_id res chain seq x y z
N VAL A 1 -12.09 21.31 -12.86
CA VAL A 1 -11.86 22.54 -13.67
C VAL A 1 -12.20 23.77 -12.85
N ASP A 2 -13.38 23.85 -12.21
CA ASP A 2 -13.84 25.05 -11.48
C ASP A 2 -12.82 25.56 -10.45
N GLN A 3 -12.26 24.67 -9.63
CA GLN A 3 -11.23 25.02 -8.64
C GLN A 3 -9.95 25.59 -9.29
N MET A 4 -9.59 25.12 -10.48
CA MET A 4 -8.45 25.65 -11.22
C MET A 4 -8.74 27.06 -11.76
N VAL A 5 -9.97 27.27 -12.25
CA VAL A 5 -10.45 28.61 -12.67
C VAL A 5 -10.43 29.57 -11.48
N ASP A 6 -10.99 29.17 -10.33
CA ASP A 6 -11.02 29.99 -9.13
C ASP A 6 -9.62 30.39 -8.65
N ALA A 7 -8.66 29.44 -8.70
CA ALA A 7 -7.28 29.72 -8.33
C ALA A 7 -6.61 30.77 -9.25
N ILE A 8 -6.94 30.79 -10.53
CA ILE A 8 -6.37 31.75 -11.51
C ILE A 8 -7.08 33.10 -11.40
N VAL A 9 -8.40 33.11 -11.19
CA VAL A 9 -9.18 34.36 -11.02
C VAL A 9 -8.76 35.14 -9.77
N ALA A 10 -8.17 34.50 -8.78
CA ALA A 10 -7.62 35.15 -7.59
C ALA A 10 -6.37 36.00 -7.88
N TYR A 11 -5.74 35.87 -9.05
CA TYR A 11 -4.60 36.69 -9.44
C TYR A 11 -5.05 38.10 -9.86
N PRO A 12 -4.18 39.12 -9.72
CA PRO A 12 -4.49 40.50 -10.11
C PRO A 12 -4.88 40.61 -11.60
N GLU A 13 -5.85 41.48 -11.87
CA GLU A 13 -6.22 41.84 -13.24
C GLU A 13 -5.00 42.32 -14.05
N GLY A 14 -4.93 41.91 -15.33
CA GLY A 14 -3.80 42.22 -16.19
C GLY A 14 -2.66 41.20 -16.14
N THR A 15 -2.69 40.22 -15.21
CA THR A 15 -1.69 39.13 -15.17
C THR A 15 -1.76 38.33 -16.46
N LYS A 16 -0.61 38.19 -17.15
CA LYS A 16 -0.49 37.38 -18.37
C LYS A 16 -0.22 35.93 -18.01
N LEU A 17 -0.90 35.01 -18.68
CA LEU A 17 -0.70 33.58 -18.50
C LEU A 17 -0.74 32.79 -19.78
N MET A 18 -0.04 31.67 -19.83
CA MET A 18 -0.16 30.64 -20.84
C MET A 18 -0.74 29.38 -20.27
N VAL A 19 -1.70 28.77 -20.95
CA VAL A 19 -2.24 27.47 -20.64
C VAL A 19 -1.48 26.43 -21.45
N LEU A 20 -0.76 25.54 -20.77
CA LEU A 20 0.13 24.57 -21.40
C LEU A 20 -0.36 23.13 -21.10
N SER A 21 -0.32 22.28 -22.12
CA SER A 21 -0.60 20.86 -22.02
C SER A 21 0.70 20.06 -22.02
N PRO A 22 1.16 19.49 -20.89
CA PRO A 22 2.39 18.71 -20.80
C PRO A 22 2.18 17.30 -21.38
N VAL A 23 2.53 17.11 -22.65
CA VAL A 23 2.34 15.85 -23.37
C VAL A 23 3.53 14.88 -23.24
N ILE A 24 4.74 15.40 -23.04
CA ILE A 24 5.96 14.63 -22.76
C ILE A 24 6.66 15.23 -21.54
N ARG A 25 7.03 14.39 -20.59
CA ARG A 25 7.73 14.79 -19.38
C ARG A 25 8.96 13.89 -19.17
N GLY A 26 10.15 14.47 -19.40
CA GLY A 26 11.42 13.82 -19.13
C GLY A 26 11.64 12.48 -19.84
N LYS A 27 11.08 12.28 -21.07
CA LYS A 27 11.21 11.04 -21.85
C LYS A 27 12.24 11.23 -22.96
N LYS A 28 13.05 10.17 -23.20
CA LYS A 28 13.98 10.13 -24.33
C LYS A 28 13.23 9.93 -25.64
N GLY A 29 13.69 10.58 -26.71
CA GLY A 29 13.13 10.40 -28.05
C GLY A 29 13.07 11.70 -28.85
N GLU A 30 12.89 11.62 -30.16
CA GLU A 30 12.72 12.75 -31.07
C GLU A 30 11.29 13.32 -31.06
N HIS A 31 10.32 12.56 -30.57
CA HIS A 31 8.90 12.92 -30.38
C HIS A 31 8.20 13.56 -31.62
N VAL A 32 8.64 13.23 -32.83
CA VAL A 32 8.13 13.79 -34.09
C VAL A 32 6.61 13.69 -34.23
N LYS A 33 6.05 12.54 -33.85
CA LYS A 33 4.59 12.29 -33.90
C LYS A 33 3.78 13.28 -33.06
N VAL A 34 4.32 13.69 -31.90
CA VAL A 34 3.65 14.66 -31.00
C VAL A 34 3.51 16.01 -31.69
N PHE A 35 4.55 16.46 -32.39
CA PHE A 35 4.51 17.73 -33.15
C PHE A 35 3.57 17.67 -34.36
N GLU A 36 3.54 16.52 -35.06
CA GLU A 36 2.61 16.30 -36.17
C GLU A 36 1.14 16.32 -35.73
N GLU A 37 0.84 15.63 -34.61
CA GLU A 37 -0.50 15.62 -34.03
C GLU A 37 -0.95 16.99 -33.53
N ALA A 38 -0.02 17.75 -32.92
CA ALA A 38 -0.28 19.13 -32.50
C ALA A 38 -0.60 20.03 -33.68
N ARG A 39 0.15 19.94 -34.82
CA ARG A 39 -0.12 20.67 -36.06
C ARG A 39 -1.48 20.31 -36.65
N LYS A 40 -1.79 19.03 -36.80
CA LYS A 40 -3.08 18.55 -37.30
C LYS A 40 -4.26 19.04 -36.46
N SER A 41 -4.05 19.27 -35.19
CA SER A 41 -5.05 19.78 -34.24
C SER A 41 -5.13 21.32 -34.20
N GLY A 42 -4.35 22.04 -35.05
CA GLY A 42 -4.42 23.49 -35.19
C GLY A 42 -3.64 24.31 -34.16
N PHE A 43 -2.79 23.67 -33.34
CA PHE A 43 -1.92 24.43 -32.42
C PHE A 43 -0.76 25.09 -33.20
N ALA A 44 -0.37 26.27 -32.74
CA ALA A 44 0.67 27.06 -33.41
C ALA A 44 2.00 27.05 -32.68
N ARG A 45 2.02 26.77 -31.38
CA ARG A 45 3.20 26.90 -30.53
C ARG A 45 3.35 25.73 -29.56
N VAL A 46 4.61 25.46 -29.19
CA VAL A 46 5.02 24.45 -28.26
C VAL A 46 6.17 24.96 -27.41
N ARG A 47 6.25 24.53 -26.16
CA ARG A 47 7.42 24.75 -25.31
C ARG A 47 8.18 23.42 -25.22
N VAL A 48 9.46 23.46 -25.51
CA VAL A 48 10.36 22.30 -25.48
C VAL A 48 11.52 22.61 -24.54
N ASP A 49 11.69 21.81 -23.51
CA ASP A 49 12.75 21.96 -22.49
C ASP A 49 12.81 23.37 -21.88
N GLY A 50 11.63 24.02 -21.72
CA GLY A 50 11.48 25.37 -21.18
C GLY A 50 11.50 26.49 -22.24
N GLU A 51 11.91 26.22 -23.49
CA GLU A 51 11.99 27.23 -24.57
C GLU A 51 10.75 27.19 -25.48
N LEU A 52 10.23 28.36 -25.86
CA LEU A 52 9.02 28.51 -26.65
C LEU A 52 9.35 28.56 -28.14
N TYR A 53 8.76 27.67 -28.93
CA TYR A 53 8.92 27.57 -30.38
C TYR A 53 7.57 27.68 -31.08
N ARG A 54 7.61 28.13 -32.35
CA ARG A 54 6.54 27.84 -33.31
C ARG A 54 6.66 26.37 -33.71
N LEU A 55 5.54 25.65 -33.87
CA LEU A 55 5.56 24.24 -34.26
C LEU A 55 6.31 23.95 -35.57
N GLU A 56 6.45 24.96 -36.45
CA GLU A 56 7.19 24.87 -37.71
C GLU A 56 8.70 25.05 -37.54
N GLU A 57 9.13 25.66 -36.43
CA GLU A 57 10.52 26.04 -36.14
C GLU A 57 11.18 25.17 -35.06
N VAL A 58 10.49 24.09 -34.60
CA VAL A 58 11.04 23.20 -33.57
C VAL A 58 12.28 22.50 -34.12
N PRO A 59 13.43 22.61 -33.43
CA PRO A 59 14.64 21.92 -33.85
C PRO A 59 14.48 20.39 -33.70
N ALA A 60 15.28 19.64 -34.45
CA ALA A 60 15.34 18.19 -34.30
C ALA A 60 15.87 17.82 -32.91
N LEU A 61 15.09 17.05 -32.15
CA LEU A 61 15.44 16.66 -30.76
C LEU A 61 16.40 15.47 -30.74
N ASP A 62 17.32 15.47 -29.77
CA ASP A 62 18.28 14.40 -29.58
C ASP A 62 17.59 13.16 -28.99
N LYS A 63 17.57 12.05 -29.74
CA LYS A 63 16.95 10.78 -29.35
C LYS A 63 17.48 10.21 -28.01
N LYS A 64 18.72 10.58 -27.62
CA LYS A 64 19.38 10.07 -26.40
C LYS A 64 19.11 10.90 -25.16
N LYS A 65 18.67 12.15 -25.33
CA LYS A 65 18.36 13.09 -24.24
C LYS A 65 16.91 12.94 -23.80
N LYS A 66 16.65 13.30 -22.55
CA LYS A 66 15.30 13.43 -22.02
C LYS A 66 14.76 14.81 -22.40
N HIS A 67 13.55 14.84 -22.91
CA HIS A 67 12.86 16.07 -23.29
C HIS A 67 11.53 16.20 -22.55
N SER A 68 11.15 17.46 -22.31
CA SER A 68 9.82 17.84 -21.84
C SER A 68 9.16 18.69 -22.91
N ILE A 69 7.91 18.36 -23.28
CA ILE A 69 7.19 19.02 -24.37
C ILE A 69 5.80 19.39 -23.87
N GLU A 70 5.50 20.68 -23.88
CA GLU A 70 4.20 21.24 -23.54
C GLU A 70 3.61 21.99 -24.75
N ILE A 71 2.36 21.63 -25.12
CA ILE A 71 1.62 22.31 -26.17
C ILE A 71 0.99 23.59 -25.59
N VAL A 72 1.21 24.75 -26.22
CA VAL A 72 0.55 26.00 -25.84
C VAL A 72 -0.89 25.95 -26.34
N VAL A 73 -1.84 25.78 -25.39
CA VAL A 73 -3.26 25.71 -25.70
C VAL A 73 -3.86 27.11 -25.88
N ASP A 74 -3.60 28.02 -24.95
CA ASP A 74 -4.07 29.40 -25.03
C ASP A 74 -3.12 30.38 -24.32
N ARG A 75 -3.26 31.67 -24.65
CA ARG A 75 -2.55 32.80 -24.03
C ARG A 75 -3.58 33.81 -23.57
N LEU A 76 -3.72 34.01 -22.28
CA LEU A 76 -4.78 34.77 -21.68
C LEU A 76 -4.20 35.93 -20.84
N ILE A 77 -5.06 36.88 -20.55
CA ILE A 77 -4.80 37.94 -19.57
C ILE A 77 -5.95 37.89 -18.57
N VAL A 78 -5.63 37.81 -17.29
CA VAL A 78 -6.63 37.78 -16.22
C VAL A 78 -7.50 39.02 -16.29
N ARG A 79 -8.81 38.81 -16.40
CA ARG A 79 -9.84 39.85 -16.41
C ARG A 79 -11.02 39.44 -15.57
N PRO A 80 -11.74 40.37 -14.94
CA PRO A 80 -12.97 40.05 -14.25
C PRO A 80 -14.07 39.70 -15.26
N GLY A 81 -14.95 38.76 -14.93
CA GLY A 81 -16.15 38.44 -15.69
C GLY A 81 -16.24 37.01 -16.20
N LYS A 82 -17.49 36.60 -16.50
CA LYS A 82 -17.83 35.24 -16.90
C LYS A 82 -17.22 34.79 -18.23
N GLU A 83 -16.99 35.72 -19.13
CA GLU A 83 -16.40 35.41 -20.46
C GLU A 83 -14.95 34.91 -20.35
N PHE A 84 -14.14 35.56 -19.48
CA PHE A 84 -12.79 35.10 -19.18
C PHE A 84 -12.81 33.73 -18.49
N GLN A 85 -13.68 33.53 -17.50
CA GLN A 85 -13.81 32.27 -16.79
C GLN A 85 -14.19 31.12 -17.72
N SER A 86 -15.17 31.33 -18.61
CA SER A 86 -15.59 30.33 -19.61
C SER A 86 -14.44 29.97 -20.55
N ARG A 87 -13.75 30.95 -21.11
CA ARG A 87 -12.62 30.73 -22.02
C ARG A 87 -11.45 30.00 -21.30
N LEU A 88 -11.17 30.37 -20.07
CA LEU A 88 -10.16 29.70 -19.26
C LEU A 88 -10.54 28.23 -18.99
N ALA A 89 -11.81 27.98 -18.65
CA ALA A 89 -12.31 26.61 -18.44
C ALA A 89 -12.17 25.74 -19.70
N ASP A 90 -12.56 26.27 -20.88
CA ASP A 90 -12.43 25.57 -22.16
C ASP A 90 -10.96 25.25 -22.50
N SER A 91 -10.05 26.19 -22.18
CA SER A 91 -8.62 26.01 -22.39
C SER A 91 -8.04 24.95 -21.44
N ILE A 92 -8.47 24.92 -20.17
CA ILE A 92 -8.11 23.89 -19.18
C ILE A 92 -8.58 22.52 -19.63
N GLU A 93 -9.85 22.40 -20.07
CA GLU A 93 -10.39 21.13 -20.55
C GLU A 93 -9.62 20.61 -21.79
N THR A 94 -9.29 21.50 -22.70
CA THR A 94 -8.51 21.15 -23.90
C THR A 94 -7.11 20.68 -23.52
N ALA A 95 -6.45 21.35 -22.58
CA ALA A 95 -5.12 20.99 -22.10
C ALA A 95 -5.13 19.63 -21.39
N THR A 96 -6.08 19.41 -20.47
CA THR A 96 -6.18 18.20 -19.67
C THR A 96 -6.56 16.97 -20.49
N LYS A 97 -7.44 17.08 -21.47
CA LYS A 97 -7.77 15.98 -22.41
C LYS A 97 -6.53 15.46 -23.16
N ARG A 98 -5.59 16.35 -23.51
CA ARG A 98 -4.38 15.99 -24.27
C ARG A 98 -3.27 15.40 -23.41
N SER A 99 -3.11 15.91 -22.22
CA SER A 99 -2.03 15.54 -21.29
C SER A 99 -2.38 14.34 -20.40
N GLY A 100 -3.59 13.80 -20.47
CA GLY A 100 -4.07 12.78 -19.54
C GLY A 100 -4.40 13.33 -18.16
N GLY A 101 -4.92 14.58 -18.11
CA GLY A 101 -5.41 15.20 -16.87
C GLY A 101 -4.50 16.27 -16.27
N LEU A 102 -3.39 16.60 -16.88
CA LEU A 102 -2.45 17.64 -16.40
C LEU A 102 -2.62 18.95 -17.16
N VAL A 103 -2.42 20.08 -16.48
CA VAL A 103 -2.31 21.40 -17.10
C VAL A 103 -1.31 22.27 -16.35
N ILE A 104 -0.46 22.99 -17.07
CA ILE A 104 0.46 23.97 -16.50
C ILE A 104 -0.08 25.37 -16.82
N MET A 105 -0.19 26.21 -15.81
CA MET A 105 -0.46 27.63 -15.92
C MET A 105 0.86 28.39 -15.72
N ASP A 106 1.46 28.84 -16.81
CA ASP A 106 2.66 29.69 -16.76
C ASP A 106 2.23 31.13 -16.59
N MET A 107 2.44 31.68 -15.42
CA MET A 107 2.07 33.05 -15.03
C MET A 107 3.12 34.07 -15.47
N MET A 108 3.98 33.73 -16.42
CA MET A 108 5.04 34.53 -17.03
C MET A 108 6.01 35.18 -16.02
N ASP A 109 5.52 36.09 -15.18
CA ASP A 109 6.32 36.87 -14.23
C ASP A 109 6.24 36.33 -12.78
N LYS A 110 5.37 35.32 -12.51
CA LYS A 110 5.04 34.83 -11.14
C LYS A 110 5.25 33.34 -10.98
N GLY A 111 5.90 32.68 -11.95
CA GLY A 111 6.15 31.25 -11.91
C GLY A 111 5.03 30.39 -12.51
N GLU A 112 5.18 29.10 -12.40
CA GLU A 112 4.28 28.11 -12.96
C GLU A 112 3.45 27.43 -11.88
N LEU A 113 2.18 27.16 -12.21
CA LEU A 113 1.28 26.34 -11.40
C LEU A 113 0.94 25.08 -12.19
N LEU A 114 1.26 23.92 -11.64
CA LEU A 114 0.84 22.64 -12.20
C LEU A 114 -0.43 22.18 -11.50
N PHE A 115 -1.47 21.94 -12.29
CA PHE A 115 -2.71 21.33 -11.82
C PHE A 115 -2.89 19.96 -12.42
N SER A 116 -3.52 19.07 -11.69
CA SER A 116 -3.88 17.74 -12.14
C SER A 116 -5.37 17.47 -11.87
N MET A 117 -6.06 16.91 -12.86
CA MET A 117 -7.40 16.36 -12.66
C MET A 117 -7.36 14.97 -12.03
N ASN A 118 -6.21 14.30 -12.04
CA ASN A 118 -6.03 12.92 -11.64
C ASN A 118 -5.24 12.80 -10.32
N TYR A 119 -5.26 13.81 -9.44
CA TYR A 119 -4.54 13.79 -8.16
C TYR A 119 -3.08 13.34 -8.29
N ALA A 120 -2.38 13.81 -9.33
CA ALA A 120 -0.97 13.48 -9.52
C ALA A 120 -0.07 14.45 -8.77
N CYS A 121 0.93 13.92 -8.07
CA CYS A 121 1.97 14.75 -7.46
C CYS A 121 2.94 15.24 -8.54
N PRO A 122 3.17 16.57 -8.69
CA PRO A 122 4.09 17.10 -9.69
C PRO A 122 5.54 16.70 -9.42
N ASP A 123 5.92 16.54 -8.14
CA ASP A 123 7.32 16.33 -7.74
C ASP A 123 7.76 14.88 -7.89
N CYS A 124 6.94 13.93 -7.39
CA CYS A 124 7.28 12.51 -7.38
C CYS A 124 6.60 11.69 -8.50
N GLY A 125 5.66 12.28 -9.26
CA GLY A 125 4.96 11.61 -10.35
C GLY A 125 3.94 10.55 -9.92
N ILE A 126 3.66 10.40 -8.62
CA ILE A 126 2.59 9.53 -8.13
C ILE A 126 1.28 10.08 -8.63
N SER A 127 0.54 9.26 -9.38
CA SER A 127 -0.83 9.54 -9.81
C SER A 127 -1.77 8.68 -8.99
N ILE A 128 -2.71 9.32 -8.29
CA ILE A 128 -3.81 8.63 -7.61
C ILE A 128 -4.92 8.47 -8.65
N GLU A 129 -5.38 7.23 -8.84
CA GLU A 129 -6.54 6.96 -9.68
C GLU A 129 -7.79 7.69 -9.13
N GLU A 130 -8.83 7.82 -9.95
CA GLU A 130 -10.08 8.42 -9.54
C GLU A 130 -10.59 7.79 -8.24
N LEU A 131 -10.87 8.63 -7.23
CA LEU A 131 -11.34 8.19 -5.93
C LEU A 131 -12.68 7.45 -6.09
N SER A 132 -12.65 6.15 -5.93
CA SER A 132 -13.84 5.29 -5.97
C SER A 132 -14.05 4.59 -4.63
N PRO A 133 -15.29 4.23 -4.26
CA PRO A 133 -15.55 3.52 -3.00
C PRO A 133 -14.72 2.26 -2.81
N ARG A 134 -14.31 1.60 -3.91
CA ARG A 134 -13.47 0.39 -3.88
C ARG A 134 -12.07 0.64 -3.31
N MET A 135 -11.55 1.85 -3.40
CA MET A 135 -10.25 2.23 -2.82
C MET A 135 -10.24 2.24 -1.29
N PHE A 136 -11.40 2.36 -0.68
CA PHE A 136 -11.56 2.38 0.77
C PHE A 136 -11.89 1.00 1.37
N SER A 137 -11.88 -0.05 0.55
CA SER A 137 -12.13 -1.42 1.00
C SER A 137 -10.84 -2.23 1.05
N PHE A 138 -10.50 -2.76 2.22
CA PHE A 138 -9.37 -3.68 2.38
C PHE A 138 -9.65 -5.07 1.79
N ASN A 139 -10.90 -5.40 1.42
CA ASN A 139 -11.26 -6.62 0.69
C ASN A 139 -11.21 -6.44 -0.83
N SER A 140 -10.85 -5.24 -1.30
CA SER A 140 -10.72 -4.95 -2.72
C SER A 140 -9.26 -4.75 -3.09
N PRO A 141 -8.74 -5.35 -4.16
CA PRO A 141 -7.36 -5.16 -4.60
C PRO A 141 -7.03 -3.70 -4.96
N TYR A 142 -8.05 -2.85 -5.18
CA TYR A 142 -7.88 -1.41 -5.41
C TYR A 142 -7.49 -0.66 -4.13
N GLY A 143 -7.99 -1.07 -2.97
CA GLY A 143 -7.74 -0.40 -1.69
C GLY A 143 -6.84 -1.17 -0.73
N ALA A 144 -6.77 -2.49 -0.85
CA ALA A 144 -5.98 -3.35 0.02
C ALA A 144 -4.48 -3.05 -0.07
N CYS A 145 -3.79 -3.10 1.05
CA CYS A 145 -2.33 -3.08 1.07
C CYS A 145 -1.79 -4.26 0.26
N PRO A 146 -0.95 -4.05 -0.78
CA PRO A 146 -0.49 -5.12 -1.66
C PRO A 146 0.41 -6.13 -0.95
N ALA A 147 1.08 -5.71 0.13
CA ALA A 147 2.00 -6.57 0.87
C ALA A 147 1.32 -7.61 1.76
N CYS A 148 0.11 -7.32 2.27
CA CYS A 148 -0.66 -8.25 3.12
C CYS A 148 -2.05 -8.54 2.56
N SER A 149 -2.34 -8.13 1.32
CA SER A 149 -3.65 -8.32 0.67
C SER A 149 -4.84 -7.86 1.53
N GLY A 150 -4.62 -6.81 2.35
CA GLY A 150 -5.65 -6.25 3.23
C GLY A 150 -5.82 -6.96 4.57
N LEU A 151 -5.00 -7.95 4.90
CA LEU A 151 -5.06 -8.64 6.20
C LEU A 151 -4.59 -7.74 7.36
N GLY A 152 -3.60 -6.87 7.12
CA GLY A 152 -3.00 -6.02 8.15
C GLY A 152 -1.84 -6.69 8.91
N TYR A 153 -1.69 -7.99 8.78
CA TYR A 153 -0.62 -8.78 9.38
C TYR A 153 -0.03 -9.76 8.37
N ARG A 154 1.06 -10.37 8.73
CA ARG A 154 1.68 -11.51 8.04
C ARG A 154 1.91 -12.62 9.04
N MET A 155 1.77 -13.86 8.57
CA MET A 155 2.26 -15.01 9.30
C MET A 155 3.77 -15.08 9.11
N VAL A 156 4.51 -15.03 10.19
CA VAL A 156 5.98 -15.14 10.22
C VAL A 156 6.39 -16.23 11.19
N VAL A 157 7.45 -16.94 10.88
CA VAL A 157 7.96 -17.98 11.78
C VAL A 157 8.48 -17.33 13.06
N SER A 158 7.92 -17.71 14.20
CA SER A 158 8.23 -17.13 15.51
C SER A 158 9.42 -17.84 16.16
N THR A 159 10.46 -17.10 16.49
CA THR A 159 11.63 -17.64 17.23
C THR A 159 11.28 -18.14 18.61
N ASP A 160 10.27 -17.57 19.28
CA ASP A 160 9.84 -18.03 20.59
C ASP A 160 9.07 -19.35 20.53
N ILE A 161 8.39 -19.63 19.41
CA ILE A 161 7.76 -20.93 19.16
C ILE A 161 8.82 -21.96 18.75
N LEU A 162 9.83 -21.56 17.98
CA LEU A 162 10.95 -22.43 17.61
C LEU A 162 11.80 -22.82 18.81
N PHE A 163 11.95 -21.92 19.78
CA PHE A 163 12.74 -22.15 21.00
C PHE A 163 11.87 -21.96 22.26
N PRO A 164 10.98 -22.90 22.56
CA PRO A 164 10.07 -22.76 23.69
C PRO A 164 10.79 -22.80 25.04
N ASP A 165 11.94 -23.48 25.10
CA ASP A 165 12.81 -23.53 26.28
C ASP A 165 14.28 -23.38 25.85
N LYS A 166 14.80 -22.17 26.00
CA LYS A 166 16.18 -21.82 25.61
C LYS A 166 17.25 -22.41 26.54
N SER A 167 16.88 -23.05 27.66
CA SER A 167 17.80 -23.78 28.52
C SER A 167 18.14 -25.18 27.97
N LEU A 168 17.35 -25.68 27.02
CA LEU A 168 17.61 -26.96 26.35
C LEU A 168 18.63 -26.76 25.21
N SER A 169 19.38 -27.82 24.91
CA SER A 169 20.29 -27.91 23.78
C SER A 169 19.58 -28.47 22.53
N LEU A 170 20.25 -28.41 21.35
CA LEU A 170 19.72 -29.04 20.13
C LEU A 170 19.48 -30.55 20.35
N ARG A 171 20.37 -31.23 21.03
CA ARG A 171 20.24 -32.67 21.36
C ARG A 171 19.07 -32.95 22.28
N GLN A 172 18.75 -32.05 23.19
CA GLN A 172 17.63 -32.18 24.15
C GLN A 172 16.29 -31.75 23.56
N GLY A 173 16.26 -31.38 22.25
CA GLY A 173 15.03 -30.94 21.61
C GLY A 173 14.71 -29.45 21.82
N GLY A 174 15.72 -28.63 22.11
CA GLY A 174 15.56 -27.17 22.26
C GLY A 174 15.09 -26.45 21.01
N LEU A 175 15.17 -27.09 19.82
CA LEU A 175 14.61 -26.60 18.57
C LEU A 175 13.32 -27.38 18.24
N ASN A 176 12.19 -26.68 18.28
CA ASN A 176 10.88 -27.18 17.88
C ASN A 176 10.57 -26.73 16.44
N ALA A 177 10.97 -27.53 15.43
CA ALA A 177 10.73 -27.20 14.05
C ALA A 177 10.50 -28.47 13.21
N MET A 178 9.44 -28.50 12.41
CA MET A 178 9.14 -29.63 11.54
C MET A 178 10.26 -29.87 10.50
N GLY A 179 10.76 -31.11 10.48
CA GLY A 179 11.86 -31.50 9.60
C GLY A 179 13.26 -31.23 10.16
N PHE A 180 13.36 -30.64 11.36
CA PHE A 180 14.61 -30.34 12.06
C PHE A 180 14.72 -30.99 13.45
N GLY A 181 13.76 -31.83 13.83
CA GLY A 181 13.65 -32.40 15.18
C GLY A 181 14.65 -33.51 15.54
N SER A 182 15.41 -34.06 14.58
CA SER A 182 16.43 -35.08 14.91
C SER A 182 17.82 -34.50 14.88
N ALA A 183 18.26 -33.96 16.00
CA ALA A 183 19.65 -33.61 16.24
C ALA A 183 20.52 -34.86 16.51
N ASP A 184 19.91 -36.00 16.81
CA ASP A 184 20.57 -37.30 17.02
C ASP A 184 20.50 -38.17 15.76
N GLY A 185 21.65 -38.78 15.41
CA GLY A 185 21.77 -39.75 14.31
C GLY A 185 22.57 -39.26 13.11
N ASP A 186 22.59 -40.13 12.07
CA ASP A 186 23.38 -39.90 10.84
C ASP A 186 22.60 -39.13 9.75
N GLY A 187 21.46 -38.55 10.11
CA GLY A 187 20.59 -37.84 9.18
C GLY A 187 21.23 -36.54 8.65
N VAL A 188 20.78 -36.10 7.47
CA VAL A 188 21.28 -34.86 6.83
C VAL A 188 21.14 -33.65 7.76
N THR A 189 20.07 -33.56 8.53
CA THR A 189 19.82 -32.46 9.48
C THR A 189 20.89 -32.46 10.60
N ALA A 190 21.20 -33.62 11.16
CA ALA A 190 22.24 -33.76 12.19
C ALA A 190 23.62 -33.34 11.66
N GLN A 191 23.94 -33.71 10.39
CA GLN A 191 25.16 -33.30 9.75
C GLN A 191 25.24 -31.77 9.54
N TYR A 192 24.14 -31.11 9.16
CA TYR A 192 24.09 -29.65 9.08
C TYR A 192 24.33 -29.01 10.44
N PHE A 193 23.67 -29.51 11.49
CA PHE A 193 23.85 -29.00 12.85
C PHE A 193 25.29 -29.19 13.35
N GLN A 194 25.90 -30.36 13.10
CA GLN A 194 27.29 -30.59 13.45
C GLN A 194 28.22 -29.62 12.72
N ALA A 195 28.01 -29.41 11.41
CA ALA A 195 28.84 -28.47 10.64
C ALA A 195 28.66 -27.00 11.10
N LEU A 196 27.47 -26.61 11.58
CA LEU A 196 27.23 -25.31 12.23
C LEU A 196 27.98 -25.22 13.56
N CYS A 197 27.91 -26.28 14.39
CA CYS A 197 28.65 -26.36 15.66
C CYS A 197 30.16 -26.14 15.44
N ASP A 198 30.73 -26.90 14.50
CA ASP A 198 32.16 -26.86 14.19
C ASP A 198 32.61 -25.46 13.70
N LYS A 199 31.77 -24.82 12.86
CA LYS A 199 32.07 -23.52 12.28
C LYS A 199 31.93 -22.37 13.25
N TYR A 200 30.88 -22.37 14.08
CA TYR A 200 30.53 -21.25 14.95
C TYR A 200 30.93 -21.43 16.42
N GLY A 201 31.59 -22.56 16.75
CA GLY A 201 32.25 -22.75 18.04
C GLY A 201 31.30 -23.09 19.18
N PHE A 202 30.26 -23.90 18.92
CA PHE A 202 29.40 -24.47 19.95
C PHE A 202 29.23 -25.97 19.73
N THR A 203 28.47 -26.67 20.56
CA THR A 203 28.24 -28.11 20.47
C THR A 203 26.76 -28.42 20.43
N MET A 204 26.39 -29.63 20.05
CA MET A 204 25.00 -30.11 20.07
C MET A 204 24.39 -30.11 21.47
N ASP A 205 25.22 -30.10 22.51
CA ASP A 205 24.83 -30.11 23.93
C ASP A 205 24.86 -28.70 24.54
N THR A 206 25.25 -27.66 23.79
CA THR A 206 25.23 -26.26 24.24
C THR A 206 23.77 -25.78 24.33
N PRO A 207 23.33 -25.24 25.49
CA PRO A 207 22.00 -24.62 25.61
C PRO A 207 21.78 -23.54 24.57
N ILE A 208 20.57 -23.43 24.00
CA ILE A 208 20.23 -22.44 22.96
C ILE A 208 20.62 -21.01 23.37
N GLN A 209 20.41 -20.64 24.63
CA GLN A 209 20.74 -19.31 25.16
C GLN A 209 22.25 -19.04 25.25
N GLU A 210 23.09 -20.06 25.18
CA GLU A 210 24.56 -19.98 25.29
C GLU A 210 25.25 -20.11 23.93
N ILE A 211 24.50 -20.43 22.86
CA ILE A 211 25.03 -20.48 21.50
C ILE A 211 25.44 -19.05 21.07
N PRO A 212 26.63 -18.86 20.49
CA PRO A 212 27.06 -17.56 19.97
C PRO A 212 26.03 -16.96 19.00
N GLU A 213 25.85 -15.63 19.00
CA GLU A 213 24.86 -14.92 18.17
C GLU A 213 25.00 -15.28 16.69
N ALA A 214 26.24 -15.38 16.17
CA ALA A 214 26.50 -15.80 14.80
C ALA A 214 26.01 -17.23 14.51
N GLY A 215 26.13 -18.14 15.50
CA GLY A 215 25.64 -19.52 15.40
C GLY A 215 24.11 -19.59 15.38
N ILE A 216 23.44 -18.87 16.29
CA ILE A 216 21.98 -18.73 16.30
C ILE A 216 21.46 -18.11 15.00
N HIS A 217 22.11 -17.05 14.53
CA HIS A 217 21.72 -16.41 13.27
C HIS A 217 21.86 -17.38 12.08
N ALA A 218 22.97 -18.10 12.00
CA ALA A 218 23.18 -19.11 10.95
C ALA A 218 22.20 -20.27 11.04
N LEU A 219 21.84 -20.73 12.23
CA LEU A 219 20.83 -21.76 12.45
C LEU A 219 19.45 -21.30 11.99
N LEU A 220 19.03 -20.09 12.35
CA LEU A 220 17.73 -19.55 12.04
C LEU A 220 17.60 -19.08 10.57
N TYR A 221 18.54 -18.29 10.08
CA TYR A 221 18.45 -17.58 8.79
C TYR A 221 19.37 -18.15 7.70
N GLY A 222 20.18 -19.16 8.06
CA GLY A 222 21.09 -19.79 7.13
C GLY A 222 22.47 -19.11 7.02
N THR A 223 23.34 -19.73 6.23
CA THR A 223 24.75 -19.30 6.07
C THR A 223 24.96 -18.36 4.88
N GLY A 224 23.89 -18.00 4.15
CA GLY A 224 23.98 -17.18 2.94
C GLY A 224 24.94 -17.79 1.90
N SER A 225 25.99 -17.05 1.53
CA SER A 225 27.01 -17.54 0.60
C SER A 225 28.14 -18.33 1.28
N GLU A 226 28.17 -18.36 2.62
CA GLU A 226 29.19 -19.09 3.37
C GLU A 226 28.95 -20.59 3.33
N LYS A 227 29.98 -21.34 2.93
CA LYS A 227 29.91 -22.79 2.84
C LYS A 227 30.20 -23.46 4.17
N LEU A 228 29.43 -24.50 4.46
CA LEU A 228 29.68 -25.47 5.50
C LEU A 228 30.42 -26.67 4.90
N THR A 229 31.33 -27.27 5.66
CA THR A 229 31.97 -28.53 5.28
C THR A 229 31.16 -29.66 5.91
N MET A 230 30.50 -30.44 5.06
CA MET A 230 29.71 -31.61 5.45
C MET A 230 30.58 -32.86 5.30
N THR A 231 30.55 -33.73 6.32
CA THR A 231 31.24 -35.02 6.28
C THR A 231 30.19 -36.12 6.12
N TYR A 232 30.40 -37.01 5.20
CA TYR A 232 29.59 -38.22 5.04
C TYR A 232 30.41 -39.47 5.23
N ASP A 233 29.79 -40.48 5.86
CA ASP A 233 30.33 -41.81 6.04
C ASP A 233 29.26 -42.80 5.57
N THR A 234 29.49 -43.40 4.40
CA THR A 234 28.56 -44.34 3.80
C THR A 234 29.29 -45.69 3.54
N PRO A 235 28.57 -46.81 3.37
CA PRO A 235 29.19 -48.07 2.99
C PRO A 235 30.05 -47.98 1.71
N SER A 236 29.82 -46.97 0.88
CA SER A 236 30.52 -46.70 -0.37
C SER A 236 31.75 -45.81 -0.21
N GLY A 237 32.03 -45.26 0.98
CA GLY A 237 33.20 -44.43 1.28
C GLY A 237 32.93 -43.26 2.19
N ARG A 238 34.03 -42.68 2.69
CA ARG A 238 34.05 -41.44 3.44
C ARG A 238 34.48 -40.27 2.58
N GLY A 239 33.86 -39.10 2.76
CA GLY A 239 34.26 -37.90 2.05
C GLY A 239 33.70 -36.64 2.69
N THR A 240 34.15 -35.53 2.14
CA THR A 240 33.64 -34.21 2.52
C THR A 240 33.15 -33.47 1.29
N TYR A 241 32.07 -32.69 1.44
CA TYR A 241 31.59 -31.77 0.41
C TYR A 241 31.24 -30.43 1.06
N SER A 242 31.25 -29.38 0.25
CA SER A 242 30.90 -28.04 0.73
C SER A 242 29.53 -27.63 0.22
N THR A 243 28.68 -27.18 1.13
CA THR A 243 27.32 -26.71 0.82
C THR A 243 26.95 -25.50 1.69
N THR A 244 25.86 -24.83 1.36
CA THR A 244 25.28 -23.78 2.20
C THR A 244 24.10 -24.36 2.99
N PHE A 245 23.79 -23.76 4.13
CA PHE A 245 22.61 -24.10 4.90
C PHE A 245 21.54 -23.02 4.69
N GLU A 246 20.32 -23.42 4.34
CA GLU A 246 19.22 -22.50 4.04
C GLU A 246 18.74 -21.74 5.29
N GLY A 247 18.83 -22.35 6.47
CA GLY A 247 18.25 -21.86 7.71
C GLY A 247 16.87 -22.47 8.00
N VAL A 248 16.53 -22.52 9.27
CA VAL A 248 15.24 -23.12 9.73
C VAL A 248 14.07 -22.24 9.27
N ILE A 249 14.15 -20.92 9.47
CA ILE A 249 13.06 -19.99 9.14
C ILE A 249 12.79 -19.97 7.63
N PRO A 250 13.77 -19.68 6.75
CA PRO A 250 13.53 -19.69 5.30
C PRO A 250 13.02 -21.04 4.78
N SER A 251 13.50 -22.15 5.38
CA SER A 251 13.04 -23.47 5.00
C SER A 251 11.57 -23.72 5.36
N LEU A 252 11.10 -23.27 6.52
CA LEU A 252 9.69 -23.39 6.93
C LEU A 252 8.80 -22.46 6.09
N GLU A 253 9.22 -21.20 5.86
CA GLU A 253 8.49 -20.23 5.03
C GLU A 253 8.32 -20.74 3.61
N ARG A 254 9.39 -21.21 2.96
CA ARG A 254 9.34 -21.78 1.61
C ARG A 254 8.41 -22.99 1.54
N ARG A 255 8.49 -23.90 2.50
CA ARG A 255 7.61 -25.08 2.53
C ARG A 255 6.15 -24.71 2.74
N TYR A 256 5.87 -23.68 3.54
CA TYR A 256 4.53 -23.13 3.74
C TYR A 256 3.96 -22.53 2.45
N GLU A 257 4.79 -21.80 1.69
CA GLU A 257 4.39 -21.20 0.42
C GLU A 257 4.18 -22.24 -0.69
N GLU A 258 5.08 -23.24 -0.76
CA GLU A 258 5.08 -24.24 -1.83
C GLU A 258 4.04 -25.36 -1.63
N THR A 259 3.58 -25.60 -0.40
CA THR A 259 2.64 -26.71 -0.16
C THR A 259 1.26 -26.41 -0.72
N GLY A 260 0.69 -27.36 -1.47
CA GLY A 260 -0.71 -27.32 -1.91
C GLY A 260 -1.69 -27.99 -0.92
N SER A 261 -1.22 -28.51 0.22
CA SER A 261 -2.03 -29.23 1.20
C SER A 261 -2.44 -28.31 2.34
N GLU A 262 -3.75 -28.11 2.54
CA GLU A 262 -4.27 -27.31 3.66
C GLU A 262 -3.87 -27.88 5.04
N ALA A 263 -3.81 -29.22 5.17
CA ALA A 263 -3.35 -29.85 6.40
C ALA A 263 -1.87 -29.55 6.70
N MET A 264 -1.02 -29.52 5.67
CA MET A 264 0.38 -29.15 5.81
C MET A 264 0.56 -27.67 6.11
N LYS A 265 -0.25 -26.80 5.49
CA LYS A 265 -0.25 -25.36 5.82
C LYS A 265 -0.58 -25.15 7.30
N ALA A 266 -1.67 -25.74 7.78
CA ALA A 266 -2.05 -25.67 9.19
C ALA A 266 -0.92 -26.17 10.13
N ALA A 267 -0.21 -27.23 9.76
CA ALA A 267 0.91 -27.73 10.52
C ALA A 267 2.13 -26.76 10.53
N TYR A 268 2.38 -26.03 9.45
CA TYR A 268 3.42 -24.98 9.44
C TYR A 268 2.98 -23.72 10.21
N GLU A 269 1.69 -23.38 10.18
CA GLU A 269 1.13 -22.25 10.94
C GLU A 269 1.31 -22.40 12.44
N GLU A 270 1.45 -23.63 12.96
CA GLU A 270 1.78 -23.88 14.38
C GLU A 270 3.13 -23.29 14.81
N TYR A 271 4.05 -23.04 13.86
CA TYR A 271 5.35 -22.39 14.09
C TYR A 271 5.34 -20.89 13.81
N MET A 272 4.21 -20.35 13.42
CA MET A 272 4.09 -18.95 12.99
C MET A 272 3.27 -18.12 13.99
N ALA A 273 3.56 -16.84 14.00
CA ALA A 273 2.81 -15.83 14.74
C ALA A 273 2.36 -14.72 13.79
N GLU A 274 1.26 -14.07 14.15
CA GLU A 274 0.79 -12.88 13.43
C GLU A 274 1.65 -11.69 13.82
N GLU A 275 2.35 -11.09 12.85
CA GLU A 275 3.05 -9.82 13.01
C GLU A 275 2.41 -8.72 12.17
N PRO A 276 2.35 -7.47 12.68
CA PRO A 276 1.85 -6.36 11.89
C PRO A 276 2.58 -6.24 10.56
N CYS A 277 1.83 -6.07 9.47
CA CYS A 277 2.41 -5.92 8.14
C CYS A 277 3.43 -4.76 8.12
N PRO A 278 4.68 -4.98 7.68
CA PRO A 278 5.73 -3.94 7.72
C PRO A 278 5.46 -2.76 6.78
N VAL A 279 4.55 -2.90 5.81
CA VAL A 279 4.21 -1.84 4.85
C VAL A 279 3.05 -0.97 5.35
N CYS A 280 1.95 -1.58 5.80
CA CYS A 280 0.77 -0.83 6.25
C CYS A 280 0.68 -0.69 7.78
N HIS A 281 1.55 -1.34 8.55
CA HIS A 281 1.57 -1.31 10.02
C HIS A 281 0.18 -1.58 10.64
N GLY A 282 -0.49 -2.60 10.14
CA GLY A 282 -1.83 -2.99 10.60
C GLY A 282 -2.99 -2.22 9.96
N LYS A 283 -2.74 -1.17 9.18
CA LYS A 283 -3.79 -0.29 8.62
C LYS A 283 -4.57 -0.89 7.46
N ARG A 284 -4.13 -2.00 6.87
CA ARG A 284 -4.81 -2.82 5.86
C ARG A 284 -4.99 -2.17 4.49
N LEU A 285 -4.90 -0.86 4.37
CA LEU A 285 -5.16 -0.07 3.17
C LEU A 285 -3.88 0.47 2.54
N LYS A 286 -3.97 0.84 1.26
CA LYS A 286 -2.92 1.56 0.54
C LYS A 286 -2.74 2.97 1.10
N PRO A 287 -1.52 3.56 0.99
CA PRO A 287 -1.26 4.92 1.44
C PRO A 287 -2.19 5.97 0.81
N GLU A 288 -2.58 5.80 -0.46
CA GLU A 288 -3.46 6.72 -1.18
C GLU A 288 -4.86 6.77 -0.55
N ALA A 289 -5.40 5.62 -0.13
CA ALA A 289 -6.68 5.54 0.56
C ALA A 289 -6.60 6.15 1.96
N LEU A 290 -5.46 5.99 2.65
CA LEU A 290 -5.23 6.55 3.98
C LEU A 290 -4.94 8.06 3.96
N ALA A 291 -4.52 8.62 2.81
CA ALA A 291 -4.32 10.05 2.64
C ALA A 291 -5.64 10.84 2.57
N VAL A 292 -6.75 10.17 2.29
CA VAL A 292 -8.08 10.82 2.27
C VAL A 292 -8.63 10.92 3.68
N THR A 293 -8.96 12.14 4.10
CA THR A 293 -9.48 12.41 5.44
C THR A 293 -10.83 13.09 5.38
N VAL A 294 -11.69 12.83 6.38
CA VAL A 294 -12.93 13.54 6.64
C VAL A 294 -12.90 13.98 8.12
N GLY A 295 -13.12 15.26 8.38
CA GLY A 295 -13.00 15.79 9.74
C GLY A 295 -11.61 15.56 10.37
N GLY A 296 -10.55 15.53 9.54
CA GLY A 296 -9.16 15.33 9.99
C GLY A 296 -8.79 13.87 10.30
N LYS A 297 -9.69 12.89 10.09
CA LYS A 297 -9.41 11.46 10.30
C LYS A 297 -9.56 10.66 9.00
N ASN A 298 -8.64 9.72 8.77
CA ASN A 298 -8.75 8.75 7.69
C ASN A 298 -9.63 7.55 8.09
N LEU A 299 -9.92 6.68 7.12
CA LEU A 299 -10.82 5.54 7.34
C LEU A 299 -10.31 4.57 8.43
N TYR A 300 -8.99 4.33 8.50
CA TYR A 300 -8.43 3.45 9.53
C TYR A 300 -8.59 4.05 10.92
N GLU A 301 -8.30 5.34 11.07
CA GLU A 301 -8.43 6.05 12.35
C GLU A 301 -9.87 6.05 12.85
N VAL A 302 -10.84 6.30 11.96
CA VAL A 302 -12.26 6.21 12.31
C VAL A 302 -12.67 4.78 12.65
N SER A 303 -12.22 3.79 11.86
CA SER A 303 -12.54 2.37 12.10
C SER A 303 -11.92 1.82 13.38
N SER A 304 -10.86 2.45 13.88
CA SER A 304 -10.19 2.10 15.14
C SER A 304 -10.84 2.70 16.38
N LEU A 305 -11.74 3.65 16.22
CA LEU A 305 -12.55 4.18 17.31
C LEU A 305 -13.55 3.10 17.79
N SER A 306 -13.98 3.20 19.05
CA SER A 306 -15.16 2.44 19.49
C SER A 306 -16.38 2.89 18.68
N ILE A 307 -17.39 2.02 18.54
CA ILE A 307 -18.62 2.37 17.83
C ILE A 307 -19.25 3.63 18.43
N THR A 308 -19.24 3.77 19.75
CA THR A 308 -19.73 4.95 20.46
C THR A 308 -18.93 6.21 20.08
N ASP A 309 -17.59 6.14 20.10
CA ASP A 309 -16.75 7.28 19.75
C ASP A 309 -16.83 7.63 18.26
N ALA A 310 -16.90 6.60 17.38
CA ALA A 310 -17.08 6.81 15.94
C ALA A 310 -18.42 7.48 15.63
N ARG A 311 -19.50 7.10 16.31
CA ARG A 311 -20.81 7.75 16.18
C ARG A 311 -20.76 9.19 16.62
N ALA A 312 -20.15 9.49 17.79
CA ALA A 312 -19.96 10.85 18.27
C ALA A 312 -19.12 11.67 17.28
N PHE A 313 -18.07 11.10 16.70
CA PHE A 313 -17.27 11.75 15.65
C PHE A 313 -18.12 12.14 14.44
N PHE A 314 -18.94 11.23 13.90
CA PHE A 314 -19.81 11.53 12.74
C PHE A 314 -20.88 12.58 13.07
N GLN A 315 -21.39 12.62 14.30
CA GLN A 315 -22.36 13.62 14.74
C GLN A 315 -21.72 15.01 14.93
N SER A 316 -20.43 15.08 15.24
CA SER A 316 -19.70 16.32 15.48
C SER A 316 -19.00 16.91 14.25
N LEU A 317 -19.17 16.30 13.05
CA LEU A 317 -18.53 16.77 11.83
C LEU A 317 -18.98 18.19 11.48
N ALA A 318 -18.02 19.11 11.40
CA ALA A 318 -18.24 20.46 10.89
C ALA A 318 -18.17 20.44 9.35
N LEU A 319 -19.33 20.40 8.70
CA LEU A 319 -19.47 20.35 7.24
C LEU A 319 -20.01 21.71 6.74
N THR A 320 -19.59 22.11 5.56
CA THR A 320 -20.18 23.22 4.81
C THR A 320 -21.61 22.87 4.39
N GLU A 321 -22.41 23.86 3.98
CA GLU A 321 -23.78 23.64 3.50
C GLU A 321 -23.84 22.61 2.35
N LYS A 322 -22.94 22.73 1.38
CA LYS A 322 -22.82 21.82 0.24
C LYS A 322 -22.46 20.40 0.68
N GLU A 323 -21.47 20.25 1.55
CA GLU A 323 -21.07 18.95 2.11
C GLU A 323 -22.17 18.32 2.94
N SER A 324 -22.88 19.11 3.74
CA SER A 324 -24.03 18.65 4.55
C SER A 324 -25.14 18.09 3.66
N MET A 325 -25.47 18.74 2.54
CA MET A 325 -26.45 18.22 1.60
C MET A 325 -26.02 16.88 0.98
N ILE A 326 -24.77 16.75 0.60
CA ILE A 326 -24.22 15.53 0.02
C ILE A 326 -24.21 14.39 1.04
N ALA A 327 -23.76 14.70 2.28
CA ALA A 327 -23.55 13.72 3.32
C ALA A 327 -24.82 13.34 4.11
N ALA A 328 -25.88 14.11 4.03
CA ALA A 328 -27.08 13.96 4.87
C ALA A 328 -27.62 12.53 4.93
N GLN A 329 -27.87 11.91 3.79
CA GLN A 329 -28.41 10.56 3.73
C GLN A 329 -27.37 9.52 4.22
N ILE A 330 -26.11 9.70 3.88
CA ILE A 330 -25.01 8.80 4.29
C ILE A 330 -24.83 8.83 5.81
N LEU A 331 -24.76 10.03 6.39
CA LEU A 331 -24.63 10.21 7.85
C LEU A 331 -25.82 9.67 8.61
N LYS A 332 -27.04 9.84 8.08
CA LYS A 332 -28.25 9.26 8.65
C LYS A 332 -28.14 7.73 8.75
N GLU A 333 -27.72 7.05 7.67
CA GLU A 333 -27.53 5.60 7.65
C GLU A 333 -26.43 5.14 8.58
N ILE A 334 -25.27 5.83 8.59
CA ILE A 334 -24.14 5.51 9.48
C ILE A 334 -24.59 5.60 10.94
N ASN A 335 -25.22 6.72 11.32
CA ASN A 335 -25.67 6.94 12.71
C ASN A 335 -26.74 5.92 13.13
N ALA A 336 -27.67 5.55 12.24
CA ALA A 336 -28.66 4.54 12.53
C ALA A 336 -28.01 3.17 12.79
N ARG A 337 -27.12 2.72 11.90
CA ARG A 337 -26.44 1.42 12.02
C ARG A 337 -25.53 1.35 13.24
N MET A 338 -24.78 2.41 13.54
CA MET A 338 -23.97 2.49 14.75
C MET A 338 -24.85 2.51 16.02
N GLY A 339 -25.99 3.22 15.98
CA GLY A 339 -26.96 3.21 17.08
C GLY A 339 -27.49 1.80 17.36
N PHE A 340 -27.84 1.01 16.36
CA PHE A 340 -28.25 -0.38 16.56
C PHE A 340 -27.18 -1.24 17.23
N LEU A 341 -25.90 -1.03 16.89
CA LEU A 341 -24.80 -1.74 17.55
C LEU A 341 -24.65 -1.31 19.03
N GLU A 342 -24.86 -0.05 19.33
CA GLU A 342 -24.88 0.44 20.72
C GLU A 342 -26.07 -0.13 21.51
N ASP A 343 -27.27 -0.14 20.90
CA ASP A 343 -28.50 -0.63 21.54
C ASP A 343 -28.40 -2.14 21.92
N VAL A 344 -27.65 -2.93 21.16
CA VAL A 344 -27.37 -4.33 21.52
C VAL A 344 -26.15 -4.49 22.44
N GLY A 345 -25.60 -3.38 22.96
CA GLY A 345 -24.49 -3.38 23.92
C GLY A 345 -23.12 -3.66 23.32
N LEU A 346 -22.88 -3.30 22.04
CA LEU A 346 -21.63 -3.48 21.34
C LEU A 346 -20.88 -2.16 21.08
N GLY A 347 -21.24 -1.08 21.77
CA GLY A 347 -20.63 0.25 21.63
C GLY A 347 -19.12 0.28 21.85
N TYR A 348 -18.57 -0.66 22.63
CA TYR A 348 -17.15 -0.78 22.91
C TYR A 348 -16.32 -1.41 21.78
N LEU A 349 -16.96 -2.10 20.83
CA LEU A 349 -16.27 -2.72 19.70
C LEU A 349 -15.72 -1.67 18.72
N THR A 350 -14.72 -2.07 17.94
CA THR A 350 -14.19 -1.26 16.84
C THR A 350 -14.49 -1.93 15.50
N LEU A 351 -14.69 -1.13 14.44
CA LEU A 351 -14.85 -1.67 13.08
C LEU A 351 -13.56 -2.30 12.52
N ALA A 352 -12.41 -1.92 13.06
CA ALA A 352 -11.12 -2.51 12.68
C ALA A 352 -10.90 -3.91 13.23
N ARG A 353 -11.69 -4.34 14.22
CA ARG A 353 -11.54 -5.66 14.87
C ARG A 353 -11.82 -6.79 13.88
N ALA A 354 -10.94 -7.80 13.87
CA ALA A 354 -11.08 -8.96 13.01
C ALA A 354 -12.30 -9.80 13.44
N ALA A 355 -13.11 -10.25 12.48
CA ALA A 355 -14.31 -11.03 12.74
C ALA A 355 -14.02 -12.34 13.49
N GLY A 356 -12.88 -12.99 13.22
CA GLY A 356 -12.44 -14.21 13.91
C GLY A 356 -12.13 -14.02 15.40
N SER A 357 -11.91 -12.77 15.86
CA SER A 357 -11.67 -12.48 17.28
C SER A 357 -12.94 -12.24 18.10
N LEU A 358 -14.11 -12.25 17.46
CA LEU A 358 -15.39 -12.02 18.11
C LEU A 358 -15.80 -13.25 18.93
N SER A 359 -16.30 -13.03 20.15
CA SER A 359 -16.96 -14.09 20.90
C SER A 359 -18.29 -14.49 20.24
N GLY A 360 -18.78 -15.69 20.51
CA GLY A 360 -20.06 -16.16 19.97
C GLY A 360 -21.22 -15.23 20.31
N GLY A 361 -21.24 -14.66 21.52
CA GLY A 361 -22.26 -13.69 21.93
C GLY A 361 -22.16 -12.33 21.20
N GLU A 362 -20.95 -11.86 20.90
CA GLU A 362 -20.74 -10.64 20.08
C GLU A 362 -21.22 -10.87 18.66
N ALA A 363 -20.83 -11.97 18.02
CA ALA A 363 -21.25 -12.32 16.66
C ALA A 363 -22.78 -12.45 16.57
N GLN A 364 -23.43 -13.06 17.57
CA GLN A 364 -24.91 -13.16 17.60
C GLN A 364 -25.57 -11.80 17.73
N ARG A 365 -25.07 -10.90 18.58
CA ARG A 365 -25.59 -9.55 18.74
C ARG A 365 -25.41 -8.69 17.48
N ILE A 366 -24.27 -8.84 16.76
CA ILE A 366 -24.09 -8.18 15.47
C ILE A 366 -25.13 -8.65 14.45
N ARG A 367 -25.43 -9.96 14.39
CA ARG A 367 -26.49 -10.48 13.51
C ARG A 367 -27.85 -9.91 13.91
N LEU A 368 -28.16 -9.83 15.21
CA LEU A 368 -29.39 -9.22 15.69
C LEU A 368 -29.49 -7.76 15.29
N ALA A 369 -28.43 -6.96 15.45
CA ALA A 369 -28.40 -5.56 15.05
C ALA A 369 -28.67 -5.37 13.56
N THR A 370 -28.11 -6.25 12.69
CA THR A 370 -28.36 -6.19 11.24
C THR A 370 -29.80 -6.54 10.87
N GLN A 371 -30.44 -7.45 11.59
CA GLN A 371 -31.86 -7.80 11.40
C GLN A 371 -32.79 -6.67 11.84
N ILE A 372 -32.56 -6.08 13.02
CA ILE A 372 -33.33 -4.92 13.53
C ILE A 372 -33.13 -3.73 12.59
N GLY A 373 -31.91 -3.50 12.10
CA GLY A 373 -31.59 -2.42 11.17
C GLY A 373 -32.26 -2.51 9.79
N SER A 374 -32.81 -3.68 9.43
CA SER A 374 -33.61 -3.84 8.19
C SER A 374 -34.99 -3.20 8.25
N ALA A 375 -35.38 -2.68 9.43
CA ALA A 375 -36.68 -2.01 9.69
C ALA A 375 -37.92 -2.77 9.20
N LEU A 376 -37.86 -4.11 9.16
CA LEU A 376 -39.00 -4.95 8.84
C LEU A 376 -39.97 -4.95 10.04
N MET A 377 -40.96 -4.07 10.00
CA MET A 377 -42.00 -4.03 11.03
C MET A 377 -42.95 -5.25 10.90
N GLY A 378 -43.32 -5.87 12.03
CA GLY A 378 -44.26 -6.97 12.07
C GLY A 378 -43.66 -8.36 11.83
N VAL A 379 -42.34 -8.52 11.88
CA VAL A 379 -41.64 -9.81 11.77
C VAL A 379 -41.12 -10.23 13.16
N LEU A 380 -41.44 -11.44 13.57
CA LEU A 380 -40.88 -12.07 14.77
C LEU A 380 -39.66 -12.88 14.38
N TYR A 381 -38.50 -12.52 14.96
CA TYR A 381 -37.25 -13.29 14.82
C TYR A 381 -37.21 -14.32 15.95
N ILE A 382 -37.11 -15.58 15.60
CA ILE A 382 -36.99 -16.72 16.53
C ILE A 382 -35.56 -17.23 16.53
#